data_2505fda0b22e0cc6abfaf7c7fa2f6c21
#
_entry.id   2505fda0b22e0cc6abfaf7c7fa2f6c21
#
_cell.length_a   1.000
_cell.length_b   1.000
_cell.length_c   1.000
_cell.angle_alpha   90.00
_cell.angle_beta   90.00
_cell.angle_gamma   90.00
#
_symmetry.space_group_name_H-M   'P 1'
#
loop_
_entity.id
_entity.type
_entity.pdbx_description
1 polymer ?
#
loop_
_entity_poly.entity_id
_entity_poly.type
_entity_poly.pdbx_seq_one_letter_code
_entity_poly.pdbx_strand_id
1 'polypeptide(L)'
;ELIYDIVFLRPLGLRLCSFYLDGFPFPLPADKNGYITEVYGENVSTYDFYVREWWNDLIALSGQFDIRYTAALLENNDNDVEPPYQTKGSSNRYQYFVSTLLELGGELGLYGYNQQPLCLETSRLDKEGQEKLPDYERELQLRYWNSVRDMMDGLKEAERFQKELLADTVMQVYVPPADILSKEGLEALKTALPSMRAVAGSYLDSGYAVGQEFKVDDTGMIMTPRITSGGVFGAQDKLRTLSELNLHYAASHAISPADVMNPDAGAQLGWPVMLENLKEYQQWLADAALRLRHQTGSEAAAAVQRFYYLQHEEEDTKDGLKIRLDNFQDETWMMVRFNDWQPDEEKIKGADLIHLTGNLYLMEAKEPDITVERKDAR
;
A
#
# COMPACT_ATOMS: atom_id res chain seq x y z
N GLU A 1 -34.97 -14.09 7.33
CA GLU A 1 -35.55 -13.75 6.01
C GLU A 1 -34.44 -13.25 5.15
N LEU A 2 -33.90 -14.13 4.32
CA LEU A 2 -32.92 -13.76 3.29
C LEU A 2 -33.75 -13.09 2.17
N ILE A 3 -33.54 -11.83 2.06
CA ILE A 3 -34.14 -10.96 1.08
C ILE A 3 -33.70 -11.46 -0.30
N TYR A 4 -34.68 -11.88 -1.07
CA TYR A 4 -34.51 -12.10 -2.49
C TYR A 4 -34.58 -10.73 -3.18
N ASP A 5 -33.45 -10.00 -3.12
CA ASP A 5 -33.31 -8.87 -4.00
C ASP A 5 -33.22 -9.38 -5.43
N ILE A 6 -34.03 -8.85 -6.31
CA ILE A 6 -34.09 -9.21 -7.72
C ILE A 6 -32.75 -8.92 -8.40
N VAL A 7 -32.03 -7.93 -7.89
CA VAL A 7 -30.67 -7.58 -8.27
C VAL A 7 -29.84 -7.42 -6.99
N PHE A 8 -28.62 -7.95 -7.00
CA PHE A 8 -27.65 -7.69 -5.97
C PHE A 8 -26.55 -6.82 -6.59
N LEU A 9 -26.39 -5.62 -6.08
CA LEU A 9 -25.36 -4.68 -6.48
C LEU A 9 -24.38 -4.46 -5.35
N ARG A 10 -23.10 -4.64 -5.63
CA ARG A 10 -22.03 -4.36 -4.68
C ARG A 10 -20.91 -3.61 -5.37
N PRO A 11 -20.59 -2.38 -4.94
CA PRO A 11 -19.38 -1.71 -5.38
C PRO A 11 -18.15 -2.54 -5.06
N LEU A 12 -17.30 -2.76 -6.06
CA LEU A 12 -15.99 -3.42 -5.92
C LEU A 12 -14.83 -2.42 -6.08
N GLY A 13 -15.09 -1.23 -5.80
CA GLY A 13 -14.47 0.06 -6.02
C GLY A 13 -12.97 0.17 -6.27
N LEU A 14 -12.11 -0.60 -5.65
CA LEU A 14 -10.70 -0.24 -5.64
C LEU A 14 -9.95 -0.73 -6.88
N ARG A 15 -10.14 -1.99 -7.29
CA ARG A 15 -9.45 -2.60 -8.43
C ARG A 15 -7.95 -2.26 -8.46
N LEU A 16 -7.31 -2.33 -7.32
CA LEU A 16 -5.93 -1.91 -7.15
C LEU A 16 -5.01 -3.03 -6.67
N CYS A 17 -3.76 -2.96 -7.12
CA CYS A 17 -2.63 -3.64 -6.52
C CYS A 17 -1.54 -2.60 -6.28
N SER A 18 -1.05 -2.47 -5.06
CA SER A 18 0.05 -1.56 -4.73
C SER A 18 1.24 -2.32 -4.16
N PHE A 19 2.44 -1.82 -4.47
CA PHE A 19 3.68 -2.43 -4.01
C PHE A 19 4.57 -1.39 -3.33
N TYR A 20 4.89 -1.62 -2.06
CA TYR A 20 5.67 -0.71 -1.23
C TYR A 20 7.10 -1.20 -1.03
N LEU A 21 8.04 -0.26 -1.03
CA LEU A 21 9.43 -0.49 -0.65
C LEU A 21 9.69 0.27 0.66
N ASP A 22 9.68 -0.44 1.78
CA ASP A 22 9.79 0.14 3.11
C ASP A 22 11.24 0.49 3.44
N GLY A 23 11.50 1.74 3.85
CA GLY A 23 12.84 2.18 4.21
C GLY A 23 13.79 2.29 3.02
N PHE A 24 13.31 2.78 1.91
CA PHE A 24 14.04 2.91 0.64
C PHE A 24 14.87 4.21 0.57
N PRO A 25 16.01 4.20 -0.12
CA PRO A 25 16.81 3.05 -0.51
C PRO A 25 17.77 2.62 0.61
N PHE A 26 17.33 2.17 1.69
CA PHE A 26 18.04 1.80 2.92
C PHE A 26 19.46 2.38 3.03
N PRO A 27 19.88 3.03 4.11
CA PRO A 27 21.22 3.54 4.27
C PRO A 27 22.21 2.37 4.17
N LEU A 28 22.74 2.19 2.98
CA LEU A 28 23.45 0.97 2.57
C LEU A 28 24.78 0.87 3.28
N PRO A 29 24.96 -0.05 4.26
CA PRO A 29 26.25 -0.23 4.90
C PRO A 29 27.29 -0.71 3.87
N ALA A 30 28.51 -0.22 4.00
CA ALA A 30 29.63 -0.73 3.21
C ALA A 30 30.09 -2.12 3.69
N ASP A 31 29.55 -2.58 4.81
CA ASP A 31 29.89 -3.83 5.48
C ASP A 31 29.37 -5.04 4.71
N LYS A 32 29.89 -6.19 5.04
CA LYS A 32 29.45 -7.47 4.50
C LYS A 32 28.38 -8.08 5.40
N ASN A 33 27.39 -8.70 4.77
CA ASN A 33 26.36 -9.47 5.48
C ASN A 33 26.50 -10.96 5.14
N GLY A 34 26.39 -11.84 6.15
CA GLY A 34 26.58 -13.27 6.00
C GLY A 34 25.64 -13.92 4.99
N TYR A 35 24.36 -13.57 5.00
CA TYR A 35 23.35 -14.10 4.05
C TYR A 35 23.64 -13.69 2.60
N ILE A 36 24.14 -12.46 2.40
CA ILE A 36 24.53 -11.98 1.07
C ILE A 36 25.79 -12.68 0.60
N THR A 37 26.82 -12.76 1.45
CA THR A 37 28.12 -13.37 1.08
C THR A 37 28.04 -14.87 0.85
N GLU A 38 27.12 -15.56 1.52
CA GLU A 38 26.86 -16.99 1.28
C GLU A 38 26.37 -17.25 -0.15
N VAL A 39 25.55 -16.38 -0.69
CA VAL A 39 24.97 -16.52 -2.04
C VAL A 39 25.85 -15.92 -3.13
N TYR A 40 26.40 -14.72 -2.89
CA TYR A 40 27.09 -13.90 -3.91
C TYR A 40 28.61 -13.88 -3.77
N GLY A 41 29.14 -14.52 -2.72
CA GLY A 41 30.56 -14.66 -2.47
C GLY A 41 31.14 -13.59 -1.54
N GLU A 42 32.26 -13.96 -0.92
CA GLU A 42 32.96 -13.21 0.14
C GLU A 42 33.37 -11.79 -0.24
N ASN A 43 33.47 -11.47 -1.54
CA ASN A 43 33.95 -10.17 -2.01
C ASN A 43 32.79 -9.18 -2.29
N VAL A 44 31.53 -9.59 -2.12
CA VAL A 44 30.36 -8.75 -2.37
C VAL A 44 30.03 -8.00 -1.09
N SER A 45 30.06 -6.66 -1.14
CA SER A 45 29.55 -5.81 -0.07
C SER A 45 28.02 -5.73 -0.13
N THR A 46 27.40 -5.39 0.99
CA THR A 46 25.96 -5.13 1.02
C THR A 46 25.56 -4.06 0.00
N TYR A 47 26.33 -2.99 -0.14
CA TYR A 47 26.11 -1.96 -1.14
C TYR A 47 26.16 -2.49 -2.58
N ASP A 48 27.20 -3.28 -2.93
CA ASP A 48 27.32 -3.87 -4.28
C ASP A 48 26.13 -4.76 -4.61
N PHE A 49 25.69 -5.56 -3.64
CA PHE A 49 24.51 -6.42 -3.79
C PHE A 49 23.25 -5.58 -4.11
N TYR A 50 22.98 -4.53 -3.32
CA TYR A 50 21.78 -3.72 -3.55
C TYR A 50 21.78 -3.02 -4.91
N VAL A 51 22.93 -2.50 -5.34
CA VAL A 51 23.04 -1.77 -6.62
C VAL A 51 23.00 -2.72 -7.82
N ARG A 52 23.62 -3.89 -7.73
CA ARG A 52 23.83 -4.78 -8.89
C ARG A 52 22.78 -5.87 -9.01
N GLU A 53 22.27 -6.36 -7.89
CA GLU A 53 21.33 -7.50 -7.86
C GLU A 53 19.94 -7.02 -7.46
N TRP A 54 19.75 -6.68 -6.19
CA TRP A 54 18.44 -6.40 -5.63
C TRP A 54 17.62 -5.35 -6.42
N TRP A 55 18.22 -4.21 -6.72
CA TRP A 55 17.52 -3.14 -7.44
C TRP A 55 17.26 -3.49 -8.90
N ASN A 56 18.22 -4.11 -9.59
CA ASN A 56 18.04 -4.55 -10.96
C ASN A 56 16.96 -5.63 -11.07
N ASP A 57 16.87 -6.53 -10.11
CA ASP A 57 15.81 -7.54 -10.05
C ASP A 57 14.44 -6.93 -9.84
N LEU A 58 14.33 -5.90 -8.99
CA LEU A 58 13.09 -5.16 -8.82
C LEU A 58 12.69 -4.34 -10.06
N ILE A 59 13.66 -3.78 -10.77
CA ILE A 59 13.41 -3.16 -12.09
C ILE A 59 12.84 -4.20 -13.07
N ALA A 60 13.44 -5.38 -13.12
CA ALA A 60 12.96 -6.47 -13.98
C ALA A 60 11.56 -6.95 -13.56
N LEU A 61 11.30 -7.08 -12.26
CA LEU A 61 10.00 -7.44 -11.71
C LEU A 61 8.93 -6.41 -12.07
N SER A 62 9.25 -5.11 -11.97
CA SER A 62 8.39 -4.01 -12.42
C SER A 62 8.03 -4.15 -13.90
N GLY A 63 9.01 -4.38 -14.77
CA GLY A 63 8.77 -4.58 -16.21
C GLY A 63 7.96 -5.82 -16.56
N GLN A 64 8.10 -6.91 -15.76
CA GLN A 64 7.38 -8.15 -15.99
C GLN A 64 5.89 -8.06 -15.62
N PHE A 65 5.54 -7.36 -14.55
CA PHE A 65 4.20 -7.33 -13.96
C PHE A 65 3.56 -5.93 -13.98
N ASP A 66 4.16 -4.95 -14.64
CA ASP A 66 3.71 -3.55 -14.67
C ASP A 66 3.60 -2.93 -13.26
N ILE A 67 4.51 -3.31 -12.36
CA ILE A 67 4.51 -2.82 -10.97
C ILE A 67 5.06 -1.40 -10.91
N ARG A 68 4.30 -0.51 -10.28
CA ARG A 68 4.74 0.84 -9.92
C ARG A 68 4.93 0.94 -8.42
N TYR A 69 6.18 1.09 -8.01
CA TYR A 69 6.53 1.10 -6.58
C TYR A 69 6.19 2.42 -5.90
N THR A 70 5.71 2.33 -4.67
CA THR A 70 5.74 3.43 -3.70
C THR A 70 6.90 3.18 -2.75
N ALA A 71 7.96 3.94 -2.91
CA ALA A 71 9.17 3.77 -2.11
C ALA A 71 9.17 4.74 -0.92
N ALA A 72 9.04 4.20 0.28
CA ALA A 72 9.02 4.96 1.51
C ALA A 72 10.44 5.38 1.90
N LEU A 73 10.75 6.66 1.69
CA LEU A 73 12.08 7.24 1.84
C LEU A 73 12.57 7.16 3.29
N LEU A 74 13.78 6.68 3.45
CA LEU A 74 14.53 6.67 4.69
C LEU A 74 15.89 7.33 4.48
N GLU A 75 16.15 8.45 5.13
CA GLU A 75 17.36 9.24 4.95
C GLU A 75 18.53 8.80 5.82
N ASN A 76 18.24 8.40 7.06
CA ASN A 76 19.21 7.91 8.05
C ASN A 76 18.65 6.67 8.76
N ASN A 77 19.55 5.92 9.39
CA ASN A 77 19.21 4.70 10.14
C ASN A 77 20.07 4.58 11.41
N ASP A 78 20.11 5.64 12.21
CA ASP A 78 20.90 5.67 13.45
C ASP A 78 20.08 5.77 14.72
N ASN A 79 18.75 5.67 14.59
CA ASN A 79 17.77 5.71 15.67
C ASN A 79 17.79 7.03 16.49
N ASP A 80 18.39 8.09 15.96
CA ASP A 80 18.48 9.36 16.66
C ASP A 80 17.21 10.21 16.45
N VAL A 81 16.59 10.64 17.54
CA VAL A 81 15.41 11.53 17.55
C VAL A 81 15.69 12.81 18.32
N GLU A 82 16.94 13.14 18.54
CA GLU A 82 17.40 14.33 19.25
C GLU A 82 17.93 15.38 18.25
N PRO A 83 17.74 16.68 18.53
CA PRO A 83 18.29 17.72 17.67
C PRO A 83 19.82 17.80 17.79
N PRO A 84 20.54 18.22 16.75
CA PRO A 84 20.02 18.79 15.50
C PRO A 84 19.58 17.73 14.49
N TYR A 85 18.37 17.90 13.94
CA TYR A 85 17.86 17.02 12.88
C TYR A 85 18.59 17.34 11.58
N GLN A 86 19.25 16.34 11.00
CA GLN A 86 20.03 16.52 9.78
C GLN A 86 20.23 15.19 9.07
N THR A 87 20.35 15.24 7.76
CA THR A 87 20.78 14.11 6.94
C THR A 87 22.27 13.84 7.17
N LYS A 88 22.62 12.61 7.52
CA LYS A 88 24.01 12.18 7.77
C LYS A 88 24.69 11.53 6.55
N GLY A 89 23.90 11.21 5.54
CA GLY A 89 24.36 10.57 4.30
C GLY A 89 24.56 11.55 3.15
N SER A 90 25.14 11.07 2.05
CA SER A 90 25.28 11.83 0.80
C SER A 90 24.07 11.58 -0.09
N SER A 91 23.38 12.63 -0.52
CA SER A 91 22.26 12.58 -1.46
C SER A 91 22.62 11.89 -2.79
N ASN A 92 23.87 11.93 -3.22
CA ASN A 92 24.34 11.31 -4.46
C ASN A 92 24.08 9.80 -4.52
N ARG A 93 24.13 9.08 -3.39
CA ARG A 93 23.84 7.65 -3.36
C ARG A 93 22.36 7.34 -3.62
N TYR A 94 21.49 8.25 -3.20
CA TYR A 94 20.04 8.11 -3.37
C TYR A 94 19.60 8.45 -4.80
N GLN A 95 20.32 9.34 -5.47
CA GLN A 95 19.92 9.88 -6.77
C GLN A 95 19.67 8.80 -7.82
N TYR A 96 20.55 7.80 -7.89
CA TYR A 96 20.40 6.68 -8.83
C TYR A 96 19.09 5.90 -8.60
N PHE A 97 18.84 5.50 -7.35
CA PHE A 97 17.65 4.73 -7.01
C PHE A 97 16.37 5.52 -7.24
N VAL A 98 16.37 6.78 -6.83
CA VAL A 98 15.20 7.67 -6.94
C VAL A 98 14.89 8.01 -8.41
N SER A 99 15.91 8.31 -9.22
CA SER A 99 15.71 8.58 -10.65
C SER A 99 15.12 7.38 -11.36
N THR A 100 15.66 6.20 -11.12
CA THR A 100 15.14 4.96 -11.72
C THR A 100 13.73 4.64 -11.24
N LEU A 101 13.43 4.85 -9.95
CA LEU A 101 12.07 4.69 -9.41
C LEU A 101 11.04 5.51 -10.20
N LEU A 102 11.36 6.78 -10.47
CA LEU A 102 10.47 7.66 -11.23
C LEU A 102 10.35 7.24 -12.70
N GLU A 103 11.43 6.78 -13.32
CA GLU A 103 11.41 6.23 -14.68
C GLU A 103 10.50 5.01 -14.81
N LEU A 104 10.35 4.22 -13.74
CA LEU A 104 9.40 3.10 -13.65
C LEU A 104 7.96 3.55 -13.34
N GLY A 105 7.68 4.85 -13.29
CA GLY A 105 6.38 5.39 -12.92
C GLY A 105 6.04 5.25 -11.42
N GLY A 106 7.04 5.00 -10.58
CA GLY A 106 6.89 4.93 -9.12
C GLY A 106 6.86 6.30 -8.45
N GLU A 107 6.72 6.33 -7.14
CA GLU A 107 6.69 7.55 -6.33
C GLU A 107 7.50 7.41 -5.05
N LEU A 108 7.88 8.54 -4.44
CA LEU A 108 8.39 8.57 -3.07
C LEU A 108 7.27 8.79 -2.07
N GLY A 109 7.22 7.92 -1.06
CA GLY A 109 6.55 8.12 0.21
C GLY A 109 7.56 8.44 1.31
N LEU A 110 7.13 8.47 2.57
CA LEU A 110 7.97 8.72 3.73
C LEU A 110 7.92 7.56 4.72
N TYR A 111 9.09 7.09 5.18
CA TYR A 111 9.24 6.06 6.22
C TYR A 111 9.68 6.67 7.56
N GLY A 112 9.00 7.73 8.00
CA GLY A 112 9.37 8.46 9.19
C GLY A 112 10.73 9.17 9.10
N TYR A 113 11.18 9.72 10.23
CA TYR A 113 12.53 10.20 10.40
C TYR A 113 13.35 9.14 11.16
N ASN A 114 14.50 8.75 10.62
CA ASN A 114 15.38 7.73 11.21
C ASN A 114 14.68 6.39 11.55
N GLN A 115 13.69 5.98 10.75
CA GLN A 115 12.91 4.76 11.00
C GLN A 115 12.17 4.76 12.35
N GLN A 116 11.98 5.93 12.97
CA GLN A 116 11.35 6.00 14.28
C GLN A 116 9.85 6.29 14.16
N PRO A 117 9.01 5.62 14.98
CA PRO A 117 7.57 5.81 14.96
C PRO A 117 7.20 7.21 15.44
N LEU A 118 6.14 7.79 14.87
CA LEU A 118 5.60 9.04 15.35
C LEU A 118 4.73 8.80 16.61
N CYS A 119 5.40 8.64 17.74
CA CYS A 119 4.80 8.38 19.03
C CYS A 119 5.57 9.11 20.14
N LEU A 120 4.87 9.74 21.07
CA LEU A 120 5.48 10.35 22.25
C LEU A 120 5.85 9.29 23.28
N GLU A 121 6.94 9.52 24.02
CA GLU A 121 7.31 8.71 25.18
C GLU A 121 6.17 8.59 26.19
N THR A 122 5.41 9.66 26.40
CA THR A 122 4.24 9.67 27.29
C THR A 122 3.05 8.86 26.78
N SER A 123 2.97 8.60 25.49
CA SER A 123 1.92 7.78 24.87
C SER A 123 2.23 6.29 24.86
N ARG A 124 3.42 5.91 25.29
CA ARG A 124 3.90 4.53 25.37
C ARG A 124 3.17 3.70 26.41
N LEU A 125 2.72 4.33 27.50
CA LEU A 125 2.04 3.64 28.60
C LEU A 125 0.52 3.81 28.50
N ASP A 126 -0.22 2.77 28.88
CA ASP A 126 -1.66 2.86 29.07
C ASP A 126 -2.02 3.59 30.39
N LYS A 127 -3.32 3.68 30.70
CA LYS A 127 -3.81 4.34 31.91
C LYS A 127 -3.42 3.59 33.18
N GLU A 128 -3.12 2.33 33.07
CA GLU A 128 -2.66 1.43 34.14
C GLU A 128 -1.14 1.43 34.27
N GLY A 129 -0.42 2.18 33.42
CA GLY A 129 1.04 2.25 33.40
C GLY A 129 1.73 1.03 32.82
N GLN A 130 1.01 0.22 32.04
CA GLN A 130 1.57 -0.91 31.31
C GLN A 130 2.07 -0.45 29.95
N GLU A 131 3.18 -1.03 29.48
CA GLU A 131 3.69 -0.76 28.14
C GLU A 131 2.66 -1.20 27.09
N LYS A 132 2.23 -0.24 26.29
CA LYS A 132 1.27 -0.48 25.21
C LYS A 132 1.85 -1.21 24.03
N LEU A 133 3.16 -1.23 23.93
CA LEU A 133 3.87 -1.70 22.76
C LEU A 133 4.44 -3.11 22.99
N PRO A 134 4.46 -3.97 21.97
CA PRO A 134 4.93 -5.34 22.11
C PRO A 134 6.44 -5.42 22.38
N ASP A 135 6.91 -6.56 22.89
CA ASP A 135 8.32 -6.84 23.22
C ASP A 135 9.29 -6.65 22.03
N TYR A 136 8.82 -6.73 20.80
CA TYR A 136 9.65 -6.52 19.61
C TYR A 136 10.20 -5.09 19.47
N GLU A 137 9.67 -4.11 20.18
CA GLU A 137 10.25 -2.75 20.18
C GLU A 137 11.68 -2.69 20.67
N ARG A 138 11.99 -3.52 21.66
CA ARG A 138 13.35 -3.60 22.21
C ARG A 138 14.31 -4.17 21.16
N GLU A 139 13.85 -5.12 20.38
CA GLU A 139 14.62 -5.73 19.30
C GLU A 139 14.85 -4.75 18.14
N LEU A 140 13.84 -3.93 17.81
CA LEU A 140 13.93 -2.90 16.80
C LEU A 140 14.65 -1.62 17.26
N GLN A 141 15.01 -1.50 18.55
CA GLN A 141 15.65 -0.32 19.14
C GLN A 141 14.87 0.97 18.89
N LEU A 142 13.55 0.91 18.96
CA LEU A 142 12.69 2.05 18.73
C LEU A 142 12.91 3.15 19.77
N ARG A 143 12.87 4.39 19.32
CA ARG A 143 12.92 5.59 20.12
C ARG A 143 11.60 6.34 20.05
N TYR A 144 11.25 6.98 21.14
CA TYR A 144 10.06 7.83 21.24
C TYR A 144 10.46 9.30 21.29
N TRP A 145 9.57 10.13 20.80
CA TRP A 145 9.82 11.56 20.74
C TRP A 145 9.49 12.24 22.06
N ASN A 146 10.28 13.24 22.45
CA ASN A 146 10.06 14.02 23.65
C ASN A 146 8.89 15.01 23.51
N SER A 147 8.63 15.48 22.28
CA SER A 147 7.54 16.41 22.02
C SER A 147 7.00 16.30 20.59
N VAL A 148 5.77 16.80 20.39
CA VAL A 148 5.16 16.96 19.06
C VAL A 148 6.01 17.89 18.17
N ARG A 149 6.65 18.89 18.76
CA ARG A 149 7.53 19.81 18.03
C ARG A 149 8.74 19.09 17.45
N ASP A 150 9.35 18.21 18.23
CA ASP A 150 10.52 17.43 17.78
C ASP A 150 10.12 16.50 16.63
N MET A 151 8.96 15.85 16.71
CA MET A 151 8.42 15.08 15.57
C MET A 151 8.27 15.93 14.31
N MET A 152 7.70 17.14 14.45
CA MET A 152 7.49 18.05 13.32
C MET A 152 8.83 18.54 12.72
N ASP A 153 9.82 18.81 13.56
CA ASP A 153 11.12 19.28 13.10
C ASP A 153 11.88 18.14 12.39
N GLY A 154 11.81 16.89 12.88
CA GLY A 154 12.33 15.71 12.17
C GLY A 154 11.62 15.45 10.83
N LEU A 155 10.29 15.57 10.79
CA LEU A 155 9.52 15.42 9.55
C LEU A 155 9.87 16.49 8.50
N LYS A 156 10.10 17.73 8.93
CA LYS A 156 10.55 18.80 8.02
C LYS A 156 11.95 18.57 7.48
N GLU A 157 12.83 17.97 8.27
CA GLU A 157 14.15 17.59 7.77
C GLU A 157 14.03 16.48 6.71
N ALA A 158 13.19 15.46 6.93
CA ALA A 158 12.92 14.45 5.92
C ALA A 158 12.34 15.05 4.62
N GLU A 159 11.44 16.03 4.72
CA GLU A 159 10.95 16.78 3.56
C GLU A 159 12.05 17.59 2.87
N ARG A 160 12.90 18.25 3.65
CA ARG A 160 14.04 18.99 3.10
C ARG A 160 14.96 18.07 2.30
N PHE A 161 15.27 16.91 2.84
CA PHE A 161 16.08 15.91 2.15
C PHE A 161 15.40 15.40 0.88
N GLN A 162 14.12 15.10 0.94
CA GLN A 162 13.36 14.70 -0.26
C GLN A 162 13.42 15.79 -1.35
N LYS A 163 13.26 17.07 -0.99
CA LYS A 163 13.37 18.19 -1.93
C LYS A 163 14.77 18.38 -2.51
N GLU A 164 15.81 17.99 -1.78
CA GLU A 164 17.18 17.96 -2.30
C GLU A 164 17.33 16.87 -3.39
N LEU A 165 16.62 15.75 -3.25
CA LEU A 165 16.61 14.69 -4.25
C LEU A 165 15.72 15.01 -5.45
N LEU A 166 14.54 15.56 -5.20
CA LEU A 166 13.47 15.79 -6.16
C LEU A 166 12.72 17.10 -5.81
N ALA A 167 13.21 18.22 -6.34
CA ALA A 167 12.70 19.55 -6.00
C ALA A 167 11.21 19.76 -6.30
N ASP A 168 10.71 19.19 -7.39
CA ASP A 168 9.36 19.44 -7.92
C ASP A 168 8.32 18.38 -7.52
N THR A 169 8.68 17.45 -6.65
CA THR A 169 7.77 16.38 -6.18
C THR A 169 7.40 16.57 -4.71
N VAL A 170 6.26 16.02 -4.33
CA VAL A 170 5.79 16.00 -2.95
C VAL A 170 5.45 14.58 -2.54
N MET A 171 5.80 14.20 -1.33
CA MET A 171 5.38 12.94 -0.74
C MET A 171 3.91 13.05 -0.29
N GLN A 172 3.11 12.03 -0.61
CA GLN A 172 1.70 11.96 -0.25
C GLN A 172 1.35 10.75 0.62
N VAL A 173 2.27 9.80 0.75
CA VAL A 173 2.07 8.54 1.45
C VAL A 173 3.05 8.43 2.61
N TYR A 174 2.53 8.17 3.79
CA TYR A 174 3.31 7.86 4.98
C TYR A 174 3.23 6.37 5.30
N VAL A 175 4.36 5.73 5.44
CA VAL A 175 4.49 4.35 5.92
C VAL A 175 4.97 4.40 7.36
N PRO A 176 4.15 4.02 8.35
CA PRO A 176 4.55 4.09 9.75
C PRO A 176 5.63 3.05 10.06
N PRO A 177 6.80 3.47 10.58
CA PRO A 177 7.79 2.52 11.08
C PRO A 177 7.20 1.64 12.18
N ALA A 178 7.47 0.34 12.09
CA ALA A 178 6.91 -0.68 12.99
C ALA A 178 5.36 -0.65 13.10
N ASP A 179 4.67 -0.03 12.13
CA ASP A 179 3.22 0.20 12.11
C ASP A 179 2.67 1.00 13.29
N ILE A 180 3.51 1.79 13.94
CA ILE A 180 3.16 2.60 15.09
C ILE A 180 2.94 4.05 14.67
N LEU A 181 1.75 4.57 14.95
CA LEU A 181 1.38 5.97 14.73
C LEU A 181 0.40 6.40 15.80
N SER A 182 0.85 7.28 16.70
CA SER A 182 -0.03 7.83 17.73
C SER A 182 -0.95 8.92 17.17
N LYS A 183 -1.96 9.32 17.94
CA LYS A 183 -2.80 10.47 17.61
C LYS A 183 -1.98 11.74 17.43
N GLU A 184 -1.08 12.00 18.35
CA GLU A 184 -0.18 13.15 18.33
C GLU A 184 0.79 13.09 17.15
N GLY A 185 1.23 11.87 16.80
CA GLY A 185 2.05 11.62 15.61
C GLY A 185 1.31 11.92 14.32
N LEU A 186 0.04 11.53 14.21
CA LEU A 186 -0.80 11.86 13.07
C LEU A 186 -1.03 13.38 12.95
N GLU A 187 -1.27 14.07 14.05
CA GLU A 187 -1.41 15.52 14.08
C GLU A 187 -0.11 16.23 13.67
N ALA A 188 1.04 15.74 14.17
CA ALA A 188 2.36 16.24 13.79
C ALA A 188 2.60 16.06 12.28
N LEU A 189 2.29 14.87 11.75
CA LEU A 189 2.42 14.54 10.33
C LEU A 189 1.60 15.50 9.46
N LYS A 190 0.32 15.67 9.73
CA LYS A 190 -0.59 16.55 8.99
C LYS A 190 -0.17 18.02 9.07
N THR A 191 0.37 18.44 10.21
CA THR A 191 0.79 19.83 10.41
C THR A 191 2.13 20.14 9.74
N ALA A 192 3.10 19.23 9.87
CA ALA A 192 4.43 19.42 9.28
C ALA A 192 4.43 19.20 7.77
N LEU A 193 3.66 18.22 7.29
CA LEU A 193 3.61 17.80 5.90
C LEU A 193 2.17 17.80 5.37
N PRO A 194 1.60 18.98 5.03
CA PRO A 194 0.19 19.06 4.57
C PRO A 194 -0.11 18.34 3.27
N SER A 195 0.91 17.92 2.51
CA SER A 195 0.78 17.11 1.31
C SER A 195 0.46 15.65 1.59
N MET A 196 0.72 15.16 2.83
CA MET A 196 0.42 13.79 3.21
C MET A 196 -1.08 13.55 3.23
N ARG A 197 -1.51 12.55 2.47
CA ARG A 197 -2.92 12.16 2.30
C ARG A 197 -3.21 10.76 2.75
N ALA A 198 -2.22 9.86 2.68
CA ALA A 198 -2.39 8.45 2.95
C ALA A 198 -1.45 7.93 4.03
N VAL A 199 -1.94 6.97 4.80
CA VAL A 199 -1.17 6.13 5.71
C VAL A 199 -1.25 4.70 5.25
N ALA A 200 -0.10 4.12 4.90
CA ALA A 200 0.02 2.73 4.50
C ALA A 200 0.53 1.88 5.69
N GLY A 201 -0.37 1.54 6.61
CA GLY A 201 -0.10 0.65 7.73
C GLY A 201 -0.05 -0.82 7.30
N SER A 202 0.45 -1.72 8.15
CA SER A 202 0.41 -3.17 7.90
C SER A 202 -0.87 -3.81 8.42
N TYR A 203 -1.19 -4.94 7.83
CA TYR A 203 -2.29 -5.80 8.25
C TYR A 203 -1.85 -6.69 9.42
N LEU A 204 -1.58 -6.06 10.56
CA LEU A 204 -1.11 -6.75 11.78
C LEU A 204 -2.24 -6.95 12.79
N ASP A 205 -2.21 -8.08 13.47
CA ASP A 205 -3.07 -8.37 14.62
C ASP A 205 -2.46 -7.77 15.89
N SER A 206 -2.30 -6.46 15.92
CA SER A 206 -1.84 -5.73 17.09
C SER A 206 -2.77 -4.57 17.41
N GLY A 207 -2.99 -4.30 18.69
CA GLY A 207 -3.84 -3.20 19.18
C GLY A 207 -3.34 -1.80 18.79
N TYR A 208 -2.20 -1.68 18.12
CA TYR A 208 -1.56 -0.43 17.68
C TYR A 208 -1.42 -0.31 16.17
N ALA A 209 -1.80 -1.35 15.43
CA ALA A 209 -1.77 -1.30 13.99
C ALA A 209 -2.69 -0.18 13.47
N VAL A 210 -2.13 0.70 12.67
CA VAL A 210 -2.82 1.84 12.10
C VAL A 210 -3.20 1.54 10.67
N GLY A 211 -4.46 1.85 10.32
CA GLY A 211 -4.89 1.80 8.93
C GLY A 211 -5.02 0.39 8.35
N GLN A 212 -5.62 -0.53 9.10
CA GLN A 212 -5.86 -1.90 8.66
C GLN A 212 -7.03 -2.07 7.68
N GLU A 213 -7.75 -1.01 7.38
CA GLU A 213 -8.89 -1.02 6.46
C GLU A 213 -8.69 0.02 5.37
N PHE A 214 -9.13 -0.29 4.16
CA PHE A 214 -9.22 0.70 3.08
C PHE A 214 -10.38 1.65 3.36
N LYS A 215 -10.08 2.82 3.92
CA LYS A 215 -11.10 3.81 4.29
C LYS A 215 -10.54 5.24 4.37
N VAL A 216 -11.42 6.19 4.46
CA VAL A 216 -11.10 7.54 4.94
C VAL A 216 -11.43 7.57 6.43
N ASP A 217 -10.48 7.95 7.27
CA ASP A 217 -10.69 8.06 8.71
C ASP A 217 -11.39 9.36 9.11
N ASP A 218 -11.75 9.48 10.39
CA ASP A 218 -12.44 10.65 10.94
C ASP A 218 -11.60 11.95 10.83
N THR A 219 -10.30 11.83 10.60
CA THR A 219 -9.39 12.98 10.41
C THR A 219 -9.26 13.39 8.94
N GLY A 220 -9.87 12.65 8.02
CA GLY A 220 -9.76 12.80 6.57
C GLY A 220 -8.50 12.16 5.98
N MET A 221 -7.72 11.42 6.77
CA MET A 221 -6.58 10.65 6.28
C MET A 221 -7.07 9.37 5.61
N ILE A 222 -6.46 9.01 4.50
CA ILE A 222 -6.82 7.82 3.73
C ILE A 222 -5.94 6.66 4.17
N MET A 223 -6.56 5.56 4.56
CA MET A 223 -5.88 4.34 4.98
C MET A 223 -5.74 3.38 3.80
N THR A 224 -4.52 2.98 3.49
CA THR A 224 -4.17 2.06 2.39
C THR A 224 -3.30 0.92 2.94
N PRO A 225 -3.88 -0.08 3.62
CA PRO A 225 -3.12 -1.10 4.32
C PRO A 225 -2.24 -1.93 3.38
N ARG A 226 -1.07 -2.35 3.90
CA ARG A 226 -0.19 -3.34 3.28
C ARG A 226 -0.61 -4.72 3.77
N ILE A 227 -1.22 -5.52 2.90
CA ILE A 227 -1.90 -6.78 3.25
C ILE A 227 -0.90 -7.90 3.51
N THR A 228 0.18 -7.94 2.72
CA THR A 228 1.25 -8.92 2.83
C THR A 228 2.61 -8.23 2.81
N SER A 229 3.64 -8.91 3.34
CA SER A 229 5.01 -8.38 3.36
C SER A 229 6.07 -9.47 3.26
N GLY A 230 7.30 -9.08 2.86
CA GLY A 230 8.47 -9.94 2.79
C GLY A 230 8.55 -10.83 1.54
N GLY A 231 9.56 -11.68 1.48
CA GLY A 231 9.83 -12.60 0.36
C GLY A 231 9.42 -14.06 0.63
N VAL A 232 8.59 -14.30 1.64
CA VAL A 232 8.11 -15.64 2.01
C VAL A 232 6.59 -15.64 2.07
N PHE A 233 5.96 -16.46 1.25
CA PHE A 233 4.49 -16.52 1.14
C PHE A 233 3.94 -17.86 1.60
N GLY A 234 3.06 -17.80 2.59
CA GLY A 234 2.34 -18.97 3.11
C GLY A 234 0.87 -18.98 2.69
N ALA A 235 0.16 -20.00 3.19
CA ALA A 235 -1.28 -20.14 2.99
C ALA A 235 -2.06 -18.96 3.62
N GLN A 236 -1.55 -18.41 4.73
CA GLN A 236 -2.16 -17.28 5.43
C GLN A 236 -2.10 -15.99 4.61
N ASP A 237 -0.99 -15.73 3.91
CA ASP A 237 -0.84 -14.54 3.07
C ASP A 237 -1.79 -14.60 1.87
N LYS A 238 -1.91 -15.78 1.25
CA LYS A 238 -2.91 -16.00 0.19
C LYS A 238 -4.34 -15.85 0.70
N LEU A 239 -4.64 -16.32 1.91
CA LEU A 239 -5.96 -16.15 2.51
C LEU A 239 -6.29 -14.68 2.78
N ARG A 240 -5.35 -13.92 3.35
CA ARG A 240 -5.50 -12.47 3.56
C ARG A 240 -5.76 -11.74 2.25
N THR A 241 -4.94 -12.01 1.24
CA THR A 241 -5.10 -11.42 -0.09
C THR A 241 -6.45 -11.77 -0.72
N LEU A 242 -6.88 -13.05 -0.68
CA LEU A 242 -8.20 -13.44 -1.19
C LEU A 242 -9.34 -12.78 -0.42
N SER A 243 -9.19 -12.58 0.88
CA SER A 243 -10.20 -11.88 1.69
C SER A 243 -10.33 -10.44 1.23
N GLU A 244 -9.23 -9.72 1.03
CA GLU A 244 -9.25 -8.34 0.55
C GLU A 244 -9.71 -8.22 -0.91
N LEU A 245 -9.35 -9.15 -1.77
CA LEU A 245 -9.90 -9.22 -3.11
C LEU A 245 -11.42 -9.39 -3.11
N ASN A 246 -11.96 -10.17 -2.17
CA ASN A 246 -13.41 -10.33 -2.04
C ASN A 246 -14.09 -9.14 -1.36
N LEU A 247 -13.41 -8.43 -0.46
CA LEU A 247 -13.99 -7.30 0.28
C LEU A 247 -13.89 -5.99 -0.51
N HIS A 248 -12.73 -5.70 -1.10
CA HIS A 248 -12.43 -4.41 -1.71
C HIS A 248 -11.91 -4.51 -3.15
N TYR A 249 -11.68 -5.72 -3.67
CA TYR A 249 -10.98 -5.99 -4.92
C TYR A 249 -9.61 -5.29 -4.95
N ALA A 250 -8.88 -5.46 -3.86
CA ALA A 250 -7.59 -4.84 -3.61
C ALA A 250 -6.56 -5.85 -3.16
N ALA A 251 -5.32 -5.63 -3.52
CA ALA A 251 -4.14 -6.31 -3.01
C ALA A 251 -3.04 -5.28 -2.76
N SER A 252 -2.18 -5.55 -1.79
CA SER A 252 -0.99 -4.75 -1.54
C SER A 252 0.09 -5.60 -0.93
N HIS A 253 1.33 -5.31 -1.31
CA HIS A 253 2.49 -6.02 -0.82
C HIS A 253 3.60 -5.04 -0.45
N ALA A 254 4.41 -5.39 0.53
CA ALA A 254 5.56 -4.60 0.93
C ALA A 254 6.81 -5.47 1.07
N ILE A 255 7.95 -4.95 0.67
CA ILE A 255 9.26 -5.50 1.01
C ILE A 255 10.16 -4.39 1.54
N SER A 256 11.11 -4.77 2.38
CA SER A 256 12.17 -3.89 2.83
C SER A 256 13.51 -4.32 2.24
N PRO A 257 14.40 -3.38 1.90
CA PRO A 257 15.80 -3.75 1.64
C PRO A 257 16.43 -4.54 2.79
N ALA A 258 15.97 -4.35 4.03
CA ALA A 258 16.47 -5.09 5.19
C ALA A 258 16.05 -6.57 5.22
N ASP A 259 15.02 -6.98 4.48
CA ASP A 259 14.50 -8.36 4.49
C ASP A 259 15.54 -9.40 4.10
N VAL A 260 16.48 -9.06 3.20
CA VAL A 260 17.57 -9.95 2.78
C VAL A 260 18.63 -10.19 3.86
N MET A 261 18.55 -9.46 4.97
CA MET A 261 19.45 -9.58 6.12
C MET A 261 18.71 -10.04 7.38
N ASN A 262 17.37 -10.11 7.33
CA ASN A 262 16.53 -10.49 8.45
C ASN A 262 16.06 -11.95 8.32
N PRO A 263 16.47 -12.86 9.24
CA PRO A 263 16.05 -14.27 9.23
C PRO A 263 14.52 -14.41 9.26
N ASP A 264 13.82 -13.57 10.02
CA ASP A 264 12.36 -13.65 10.16
C ASP A 264 11.62 -13.25 8.87
N ALA A 265 12.27 -12.46 8.01
CA ALA A 265 11.77 -12.10 6.69
C ALA A 265 12.20 -13.08 5.57
N GLY A 266 13.01 -14.10 5.90
CA GLY A 266 13.43 -15.13 4.96
C GLY A 266 14.87 -15.02 4.45
N ALA A 267 15.74 -14.21 5.09
CA ALA A 267 17.14 -14.02 4.67
C ALA A 267 17.93 -15.33 4.48
N GLN A 268 17.61 -16.35 5.31
CA GLN A 268 18.22 -17.69 5.22
C GLN A 268 17.93 -18.44 3.90
N LEU A 269 16.90 -18.02 3.14
CA LEU A 269 16.62 -18.57 1.81
C LEU A 269 17.50 -17.97 0.73
N GLY A 270 18.09 -16.80 1.01
CA GLY A 270 18.81 -15.99 0.04
C GLY A 270 17.88 -15.26 -0.95
N TRP A 271 18.37 -14.13 -1.45
CA TRP A 271 17.59 -13.28 -2.34
C TRP A 271 17.04 -13.96 -3.62
N PRO A 272 17.78 -14.86 -4.31
CA PRO A 272 17.22 -15.51 -5.50
C PRO A 272 15.95 -16.30 -5.23
N VAL A 273 15.84 -16.95 -4.07
CA VAL A 273 14.63 -17.70 -3.69
C VAL A 273 13.51 -16.74 -3.29
N MET A 274 13.83 -15.69 -2.55
CA MET A 274 12.85 -14.66 -2.20
C MET A 274 12.27 -13.98 -3.45
N LEU A 275 13.11 -13.67 -4.44
CA LEU A 275 12.69 -13.10 -5.71
C LEU A 275 11.77 -14.03 -6.50
N GLU A 276 12.09 -15.31 -6.55
CA GLU A 276 11.24 -16.31 -7.23
C GLU A 276 9.88 -16.44 -6.53
N ASN A 277 9.85 -16.46 -5.21
CA ASN A 277 8.60 -16.43 -4.45
C ASN A 277 7.76 -15.17 -4.76
N LEU A 278 8.40 -14.01 -4.89
CA LEU A 278 7.73 -12.76 -5.29
C LEU A 278 7.11 -12.88 -6.68
N LYS A 279 7.84 -13.44 -7.65
CA LYS A 279 7.32 -13.67 -9.01
C LYS A 279 6.14 -14.65 -9.01
N GLU A 280 6.26 -15.76 -8.30
CA GLU A 280 5.18 -16.74 -8.15
C GLU A 280 3.93 -16.13 -7.51
N TYR A 281 4.11 -15.29 -6.49
CA TYR A 281 3.01 -14.60 -5.85
C TYR A 281 2.34 -13.59 -6.80
N GLN A 282 3.11 -12.79 -7.53
CA GLN A 282 2.57 -11.83 -8.49
C GLN A 282 1.83 -12.54 -9.64
N GLN A 283 2.37 -13.65 -10.14
CA GLN A 283 1.68 -14.45 -11.15
C GLN A 283 0.38 -15.05 -10.62
N TRP A 284 0.41 -15.63 -9.41
CA TRP A 284 -0.80 -16.14 -8.77
C TRP A 284 -1.86 -15.04 -8.58
N LEU A 285 -1.45 -13.84 -8.18
CA LEU A 285 -2.36 -12.71 -8.01
C LEU A 285 -2.99 -12.28 -9.34
N ALA A 286 -2.19 -12.23 -10.40
CA ALA A 286 -2.67 -11.90 -11.74
C ALA A 286 -3.70 -12.93 -12.26
N ASP A 287 -3.49 -14.21 -11.95
CA ASP A 287 -4.41 -15.30 -12.31
C ASP A 287 -5.69 -15.28 -11.46
N ALA A 288 -5.57 -14.93 -10.17
CA ALA A 288 -6.69 -14.91 -9.23
C ALA A 288 -7.61 -13.69 -9.40
N ALA A 289 -7.07 -12.56 -9.83
CA ALA A 289 -7.79 -11.29 -9.90
C ALA A 289 -7.51 -10.57 -11.23
N LEU A 290 -8.31 -10.91 -12.22
CA LEU A 290 -8.22 -10.29 -13.55
C LEU A 290 -8.45 -8.78 -13.45
N ARG A 291 -7.62 -8.01 -14.20
CA ARG A 291 -7.75 -6.56 -14.33
C ARG A 291 -7.45 -5.75 -13.06
N LEU A 292 -6.72 -6.29 -12.10
CA LEU A 292 -6.08 -5.43 -11.10
C LEU A 292 -5.16 -4.42 -11.80
N ARG A 293 -5.14 -3.20 -11.30
CA ARG A 293 -4.23 -2.15 -11.77
C ARG A 293 -3.12 -1.97 -10.76
N HIS A 294 -1.89 -2.09 -11.20
CA HIS A 294 -0.76 -1.69 -10.36
C HIS A 294 -0.76 -0.16 -10.23
N GLN A 295 -0.94 0.31 -9.03
CA GLN A 295 -1.06 1.72 -8.68
C GLN A 295 -0.05 2.08 -7.60
N THR A 296 0.45 3.31 -7.66
CA THR A 296 1.22 3.86 -6.55
C THR A 296 0.32 4.08 -5.34
N GLY A 297 0.89 4.28 -4.15
CA GLY A 297 0.12 4.49 -2.93
C GLY A 297 -0.76 5.73 -2.97
N SER A 298 -0.31 6.81 -3.63
CA SER A 298 -1.13 8.02 -3.82
C SER A 298 -2.30 7.79 -4.77
N GLU A 299 -2.12 7.01 -5.83
CA GLU A 299 -3.20 6.60 -6.73
C GLU A 299 -4.17 5.64 -6.02
N ALA A 300 -3.64 4.70 -5.22
CA ALA A 300 -4.44 3.82 -4.38
C ALA A 300 -5.28 4.63 -3.37
N ALA A 301 -4.69 5.64 -2.74
CA ALA A 301 -5.42 6.54 -1.85
C ALA A 301 -6.54 7.29 -2.60
N ALA A 302 -6.29 7.76 -3.81
CA ALA A 302 -7.34 8.40 -4.62
C ALA A 302 -8.47 7.41 -4.96
N ALA A 303 -8.15 6.13 -5.25
CA ALA A 303 -9.16 5.11 -5.48
C ALA A 303 -10.00 4.82 -4.22
N VAL A 304 -9.35 4.73 -3.04
CA VAL A 304 -10.04 4.57 -1.75
C VAL A 304 -10.97 5.75 -1.49
N GLN A 305 -10.50 6.97 -1.72
CA GLN A 305 -11.32 8.17 -1.51
C GLN A 305 -12.55 8.18 -2.42
N ARG A 306 -12.38 7.87 -3.71
CA ARG A 306 -13.51 7.76 -4.65
C ARG A 306 -14.53 6.72 -4.20
N PHE A 307 -14.05 5.54 -3.85
CA PHE A 307 -14.91 4.45 -3.37
C PHE A 307 -15.66 4.81 -2.08
N TYR A 308 -14.99 5.44 -1.13
CA TYR A 308 -15.58 5.80 0.17
C TYR A 308 -16.72 6.80 0.05
N TYR A 309 -16.61 7.76 -0.87
CA TYR A 309 -17.64 8.78 -1.07
C TYR A 309 -18.66 8.43 -2.14
N LEU A 310 -18.47 7.35 -2.89
CA LEU A 310 -19.42 6.89 -3.87
C LEU A 310 -20.71 6.42 -3.19
N GLN A 311 -21.84 6.93 -3.64
CA GLN A 311 -23.16 6.44 -3.24
C GLN A 311 -23.89 5.95 -4.48
N HIS A 312 -24.76 4.97 -4.31
CA HIS A 312 -25.57 4.45 -5.41
C HIS A 312 -27.03 4.32 -4.99
N GLU A 313 -27.91 4.60 -5.93
CA GLU A 313 -29.34 4.30 -5.86
C GLU A 313 -29.67 3.38 -7.02
N GLU A 314 -30.50 2.37 -6.78
CA GLU A 314 -30.93 1.41 -7.78
C GLU A 314 -32.44 1.30 -7.85
N GLU A 315 -32.96 1.17 -9.07
CA GLU A 315 -34.37 0.94 -9.35
C GLU A 315 -34.48 -0.26 -10.29
N ASP A 316 -34.98 -1.38 -9.78
CA ASP A 316 -35.36 -2.52 -10.64
C ASP A 316 -36.78 -2.33 -11.14
N THR A 317 -36.91 -2.17 -12.44
CA THR A 317 -38.17 -1.93 -13.12
C THR A 317 -38.56 -3.15 -13.97
N LYS A 318 -39.84 -3.17 -14.45
CA LYS A 318 -40.25 -4.21 -15.40
C LYS A 318 -39.45 -4.21 -16.72
N ASP A 319 -38.84 -3.08 -17.08
CA ASP A 319 -38.10 -2.92 -18.32
C ASP A 319 -36.57 -3.15 -18.14
N GLY A 320 -36.06 -3.16 -16.89
CA GLY A 320 -34.64 -3.35 -16.54
C GLY A 320 -34.20 -2.66 -15.27
N LEU A 321 -32.91 -2.56 -15.10
CA LEU A 321 -32.24 -1.95 -13.95
C LEU A 321 -31.78 -0.53 -14.31
N LYS A 322 -32.07 0.42 -13.44
CA LYS A 322 -31.47 1.76 -13.46
C LYS A 322 -30.61 1.94 -12.23
N ILE A 323 -29.42 2.48 -12.42
CA ILE A 323 -28.49 2.82 -11.31
C ILE A 323 -28.11 4.28 -11.47
N ARG A 324 -28.10 5.00 -10.37
CA ARG A 324 -27.59 6.34 -10.25
C ARG A 324 -26.42 6.34 -9.25
N LEU A 325 -25.32 6.92 -9.66
CA LEU A 325 -24.10 7.03 -8.86
C LEU A 325 -23.87 8.48 -8.45
N ASP A 326 -24.02 8.78 -7.17
CA ASP A 326 -23.68 10.08 -6.62
C ASP A 326 -22.19 10.12 -6.25
N ASN A 327 -21.55 11.27 -6.46
CA ASN A 327 -20.10 11.48 -6.33
C ASN A 327 -19.24 10.63 -7.29
N PHE A 328 -19.82 10.18 -8.40
CA PHE A 328 -19.09 9.54 -9.48
C PHE A 328 -18.05 10.51 -10.08
N GLN A 329 -16.83 10.04 -10.37
CA GLN A 329 -15.76 10.87 -10.92
C GLN A 329 -15.32 10.42 -12.32
N ASP A 330 -14.87 9.19 -12.47
CA ASP A 330 -14.30 8.70 -13.73
C ASP A 330 -14.74 7.29 -14.10
N GLU A 331 -14.53 6.31 -13.25
CA GLU A 331 -14.97 4.92 -13.41
C GLU A 331 -15.25 4.28 -12.05
N THR A 332 -16.14 3.31 -12.04
CA THR A 332 -16.44 2.53 -10.85
C THR A 332 -16.77 1.10 -11.23
N TRP A 333 -16.28 0.16 -10.42
CA TRP A 333 -16.51 -1.26 -10.64
C TRP A 333 -17.50 -1.81 -9.61
N MET A 334 -18.46 -2.58 -10.10
CA MET A 334 -19.53 -3.14 -9.28
C MET A 334 -19.78 -4.60 -9.64
N MET A 335 -20.05 -5.44 -8.64
CA MET A 335 -20.66 -6.75 -8.89
C MET A 335 -22.16 -6.64 -8.98
N VAL A 336 -22.73 -7.18 -10.02
CA VAL A 336 -24.18 -7.19 -10.26
C VAL A 336 -24.64 -8.63 -10.47
N ARG A 337 -25.68 -9.03 -9.74
CA ARG A 337 -26.33 -10.33 -9.95
C ARG A 337 -27.77 -10.11 -10.35
N PHE A 338 -28.14 -10.62 -11.52
CA PHE A 338 -29.52 -10.59 -12.01
C PHE A 338 -30.22 -11.90 -11.63
N ASN A 339 -31.03 -11.91 -10.56
CA ASN A 339 -31.59 -13.16 -10.03
C ASN A 339 -32.72 -13.73 -10.89
N ASP A 340 -33.63 -12.90 -11.37
CA ASP A 340 -34.87 -13.34 -12.03
C ASP A 340 -34.93 -13.05 -13.53
N TRP A 341 -33.89 -12.41 -14.10
CA TRP A 341 -33.86 -12.03 -15.49
C TRP A 341 -32.43 -11.95 -16.00
N GLN A 342 -32.26 -11.82 -17.30
CA GLN A 342 -30.95 -11.66 -17.94
C GLN A 342 -30.83 -10.28 -18.58
N PRO A 343 -29.66 -9.62 -18.51
CA PRO A 343 -29.41 -8.36 -19.17
C PRO A 343 -29.34 -8.55 -20.71
N ASP A 344 -29.84 -7.56 -21.43
CA ASP A 344 -29.60 -7.42 -22.85
C ASP A 344 -28.26 -6.66 -23.01
N GLU A 345 -27.19 -7.40 -23.27
CA GLU A 345 -25.84 -6.84 -23.35
C GLU A 345 -25.66 -5.82 -24.49
N GLU A 346 -26.57 -5.83 -25.48
CA GLU A 346 -26.58 -4.84 -26.56
C GLU A 346 -27.30 -3.52 -26.18
N LYS A 347 -28.02 -3.52 -25.07
CA LYS A 347 -28.85 -2.40 -24.62
C LYS A 347 -28.45 -1.89 -23.24
N ILE A 348 -27.14 -1.73 -23.05
CA ILE A 348 -26.57 -1.13 -21.83
C ILE A 348 -26.16 0.30 -22.13
N LYS A 349 -26.45 1.21 -21.23
CA LYS A 349 -26.02 2.62 -21.28
C LYS A 349 -25.28 2.99 -20.02
N GLY A 350 -24.22 3.75 -20.15
CA GLY A 350 -23.41 4.26 -19.05
C GLY A 350 -22.46 3.24 -18.40
N ALA A 351 -22.46 1.99 -18.86
CA ALA A 351 -21.58 0.95 -18.33
C ALA A 351 -21.28 -0.14 -19.35
N ASP A 352 -20.22 -0.93 -19.10
CA ASP A 352 -19.98 -2.22 -19.72
C ASP A 352 -20.26 -3.36 -18.73
N LEU A 353 -20.79 -4.48 -19.19
CA LEU A 353 -20.97 -5.70 -18.42
C LEU A 353 -20.02 -6.79 -18.89
N ILE A 354 -19.38 -7.47 -17.94
CA ILE A 354 -18.51 -8.61 -18.18
C ILE A 354 -19.13 -9.81 -17.45
N HIS A 355 -19.55 -10.81 -18.20
CA HIS A 355 -20.10 -12.03 -17.61
C HIS A 355 -19.00 -12.78 -16.84
N LEU A 356 -19.24 -13.10 -15.57
CA LEU A 356 -18.33 -13.86 -14.71
C LEU A 356 -18.73 -15.34 -14.66
N THR A 357 -19.89 -15.61 -14.10
CA THR A 357 -20.44 -16.97 -13.98
C THR A 357 -21.94 -16.93 -13.66
N GLY A 358 -22.71 -17.82 -14.27
CA GLY A 358 -24.17 -17.91 -14.02
C GLY A 358 -24.89 -16.60 -14.32
N ASN A 359 -25.44 -15.98 -13.30
CA ASN A 359 -26.14 -14.68 -13.36
C ASN A 359 -25.34 -13.53 -12.74
N LEU A 360 -24.04 -13.73 -12.47
CA LEU A 360 -23.14 -12.76 -11.89
C LEU A 360 -22.29 -12.08 -12.97
N TYR A 361 -22.27 -10.77 -12.94
CA TYR A 361 -21.54 -9.89 -13.84
C TYR A 361 -20.65 -8.92 -13.07
N LEU A 362 -19.54 -8.53 -13.71
CA LEU A 362 -18.75 -7.37 -13.32
C LEU A 362 -19.18 -6.21 -14.21
N MET A 363 -19.64 -5.12 -13.60
CA MET A 363 -20.03 -3.90 -14.27
C MET A 363 -18.94 -2.85 -14.14
N GLU A 364 -18.53 -2.28 -15.26
CA GLU A 364 -17.68 -1.10 -15.33
C GLU A 364 -18.55 0.12 -15.63
N ALA A 365 -18.88 0.88 -14.62
CA ALA A 365 -19.62 2.13 -14.76
C ALA A 365 -18.70 3.21 -15.35
N LYS A 366 -19.15 3.84 -16.43
CA LYS A 366 -18.46 4.92 -17.15
C LYS A 366 -19.19 6.26 -17.05
N GLU A 367 -20.44 6.23 -16.64
CA GLU A 367 -21.29 7.38 -16.46
C GLU A 367 -22.04 7.28 -15.13
N PRO A 368 -22.47 8.39 -14.55
CA PRO A 368 -23.22 8.38 -13.28
C PRO A 368 -24.63 7.76 -13.40
N ASP A 369 -25.23 7.82 -14.57
CA ASP A 369 -26.56 7.26 -14.83
C ASP A 369 -26.42 6.03 -15.74
N ILE A 370 -26.78 4.86 -15.20
CA ILE A 370 -26.66 3.58 -15.89
C ILE A 370 -28.03 2.97 -16.12
N THR A 371 -28.23 2.39 -17.29
CA THR A 371 -29.44 1.63 -17.61
C THR A 371 -29.06 0.30 -18.23
N VAL A 372 -29.64 -0.78 -17.73
CA VAL A 372 -29.50 -2.15 -18.26
C VAL A 372 -30.90 -2.67 -18.59
N GLU A 373 -31.21 -2.84 -19.86
CA GLU A 373 -32.50 -3.39 -20.27
C GLU A 373 -32.58 -4.91 -20.09
N ARG A 374 -33.77 -5.42 -19.81
CA ARG A 374 -34.02 -6.87 -19.75
C ARG A 374 -33.99 -7.46 -21.17
N LYS A 375 -33.40 -8.63 -21.30
CA LYS A 375 -33.52 -9.42 -22.52
C LYS A 375 -34.98 -9.91 -22.64
N ASP A 376 -35.57 -9.64 -23.78
CA ASP A 376 -36.95 -10.12 -24.05
C ASP A 376 -37.03 -11.65 -23.88
N ALA A 377 -38.00 -12.12 -23.12
CA ALA A 377 -38.30 -13.54 -23.01
C ALA A 377 -38.74 -14.02 -24.40
N ARG A 378 -37.92 -14.85 -25.04
CA ARG A 378 -38.30 -15.50 -26.29
C ARG A 378 -39.27 -16.63 -26.02
#